data_fc34e04bf41ef867ac091d00fdb706ce
#
_entry.id   fc34e04bf41ef867ac091d00fdb706ce
#
_cell.length_a   1.000
_cell.length_b   1.000
_cell.length_c   1.000
_cell.angle_alpha   90.00
_cell.angle_beta   90.00
_cell.angle_gamma   90.00
#
_symmetry.space_group_name_H-M   'P 1'
#
loop_
_entity.id
_entity.type
_entity.pdbx_description
1 polymer ?
#
loop_
_entity_poly.entity_id
_entity_poly.type
_entity_poly.pdbx_seq_one_letter_code
_entity_poly.pdbx_strand_id
1 'polypeptide(L)'
;ASGSGEPGFYFNNDKDWGTNPCCEIALRPFQFCNLCEVNVSNIESQEDLNERVKGAAFIGTLQAGYTDFHYLRNIWKETTEKDALIGVSMTGIGSGSVLTYDMPKAADVVKRENSRVAKLIGINKSARTTTVKPAGTTSLTLGTSSGIHAWHNDYYIRTLRVGKTEAIYEYLSKNIPALVEDEFFSPHTTAVISIPQKAPEGAIMRTESPFALLERVKRVAAEWIKPGHRTGSNTHNVSATISLKEDDWDLAGKWMWENRDSYNGLSVLPHNGGTYKQAPFQDITKEKYNEMLKYLKEIDLSKVIEEKDETNLTGELACAGGACEIQ
;
A
#
# COMPACT_ATOMS: atom_id res chain seq x y z
N ALA A 1 10.33 -4.29 22.74
CA ALA A 1 9.87 -4.57 24.11
C ALA A 1 8.33 -4.70 24.21
N SER A 2 7.56 -4.00 23.33
CA SER A 2 6.09 -4.12 23.31
C SER A 2 5.58 -5.44 22.73
N GLY A 3 6.37 -6.13 21.90
CA GLY A 3 5.95 -7.31 21.13
C GLY A 3 5.00 -6.99 19.97
N SER A 4 4.79 -5.71 19.68
CA SER A 4 3.97 -5.22 18.58
C SER A 4 4.72 -4.14 17.81
N GLY A 5 4.22 -3.74 16.62
CA GLY A 5 4.78 -2.62 15.85
C GLY A 5 4.51 -1.24 16.44
N GLU A 6 3.86 -1.18 17.57
CA GLU A 6 3.48 0.07 18.23
C GLU A 6 4.23 0.26 19.57
N PRO A 7 4.62 1.51 19.90
CA PRO A 7 4.56 2.71 19.05
C PRO A 7 5.63 2.69 17.95
N GLY A 8 5.30 3.25 16.78
CA GLY A 8 6.27 3.51 15.70
C GLY A 8 7.13 4.74 15.97
N PHE A 9 8.08 4.99 15.06
CA PHE A 9 8.96 6.17 15.10
C PHE A 9 8.62 7.10 13.93
N TYR A 10 8.51 8.40 14.25
CA TYR A 10 8.32 9.44 13.24
C TYR A 10 9.20 10.66 13.58
N PHE A 11 10.16 10.97 12.72
CA PHE A 11 11.01 12.15 12.82
C PHE A 11 10.31 13.35 12.19
N ASN A 12 10.16 14.41 12.95
CA ASN A 12 9.37 15.57 12.56
C ASN A 12 10.20 16.86 12.72
N ASN A 13 10.21 17.69 11.69
CA ASN A 13 10.88 18.98 11.68
C ASN A 13 9.99 20.13 12.20
N ASP A 14 8.73 19.86 12.49
CA ASP A 14 7.76 20.82 12.98
C ASP A 14 6.78 20.12 13.93
N LYS A 15 6.78 20.52 15.20
CA LYS A 15 5.97 19.92 16.28
C LYS A 15 4.45 19.98 16.04
N ASP A 16 4.01 20.90 15.20
CA ASP A 16 2.57 21.09 14.91
C ASP A 16 2.09 20.23 13.74
N TRP A 17 2.98 19.44 13.13
CA TRP A 17 2.67 18.50 12.09
C TRP A 17 2.58 17.08 12.62
N GLY A 18 1.72 16.29 11.99
CA GLY A 18 1.59 14.87 12.21
C GLY A 18 1.59 14.12 10.89
N THR A 19 0.98 12.97 10.94
CA THR A 19 0.85 12.07 9.79
C THR A 19 -0.49 11.36 9.82
N ASN A 20 -0.91 10.78 8.72
CA ASN A 20 -2.01 9.81 8.71
C ASN A 20 -1.58 8.50 9.42
N PRO A 21 -2.51 7.60 9.75
CA PRO A 21 -2.21 6.36 10.51
C PRO A 21 -1.11 5.50 9.89
N CYS A 22 -1.06 5.39 8.56
CA CYS A 22 -0.03 4.60 7.86
C CYS A 22 1.30 5.37 7.68
N CYS A 23 1.42 6.60 8.16
CA CYS A 23 2.65 7.39 8.18
C CYS A 23 3.21 7.83 6.81
N GLU A 24 2.49 7.64 5.70
CA GLU A 24 2.99 8.02 4.37
C GLU A 24 2.73 9.48 4.01
N ILE A 25 1.75 10.15 4.63
CA ILE A 25 1.39 11.54 4.34
C ILE A 25 1.69 12.46 5.51
N ALA A 26 2.55 13.44 5.30
CA ALA A 26 2.77 14.51 6.27
C ALA A 26 1.59 15.50 6.26
N LEU A 27 0.94 15.67 7.40
CA LEU A 27 -0.28 16.44 7.57
C LEU A 27 -0.10 17.58 8.58
N ARG A 28 -0.66 18.73 8.26
CA ARG A 28 -1.02 19.75 9.27
C ARG A 28 -2.32 19.35 9.94
N PRO A 29 -2.65 19.93 11.12
CA PRO A 29 -4.00 19.82 11.66
C PRO A 29 -5.06 20.25 10.63
N PHE A 30 -6.17 19.53 10.59
CA PHE A 30 -7.30 19.79 9.67
C PHE A 30 -6.96 19.65 8.19
N GLN A 31 -6.18 18.63 7.81
CA GLN A 31 -5.90 18.29 6.42
C GLN A 31 -6.36 16.87 6.08
N PHE A 32 -6.61 16.67 4.81
CA PHE A 32 -6.89 15.35 4.23
C PHE A 32 -5.68 14.83 3.45
N CYS A 33 -5.57 13.50 3.36
CA CYS A 33 -4.66 12.83 2.45
C CYS A 33 -5.43 12.43 1.18
N ASN A 34 -4.92 12.86 0.01
CA ASN A 34 -5.45 12.51 -1.30
C ASN A 34 -4.46 11.57 -1.97
N LEU A 35 -4.77 10.27 -1.99
CA LEU A 35 -3.88 9.22 -2.46
C LEU A 35 -4.32 8.67 -3.81
N CYS A 36 -3.36 8.48 -4.68
CA CYS A 36 -3.49 7.70 -5.92
C CYS A 36 -2.36 6.68 -5.97
N GLU A 37 -2.64 5.49 -6.47
CA GLU A 37 -1.67 4.41 -6.50
C GLU A 37 -1.36 3.96 -7.93
N VAL A 38 -0.08 3.75 -8.20
CA VAL A 38 0.45 3.30 -9.49
C VAL A 38 1.04 1.91 -9.34
N ASN A 39 0.58 0.96 -10.15
CA ASN A 39 1.25 -0.34 -10.26
C ASN A 39 2.58 -0.18 -11.01
N VAL A 40 3.68 -0.47 -10.32
CA VAL A 40 5.03 -0.39 -10.88
C VAL A 40 5.71 -1.75 -11.00
N SER A 41 4.96 -2.84 -10.84
CA SER A 41 5.51 -4.20 -10.89
C SER A 41 5.90 -4.63 -12.30
N ASN A 42 5.31 -4.04 -13.32
CA ASN A 42 5.45 -4.42 -14.72
C ASN A 42 5.73 -3.20 -15.61
N ILE A 43 6.58 -2.30 -15.13
CA ILE A 43 7.03 -1.15 -15.94
C ILE A 43 7.94 -1.66 -17.05
N GLU A 44 7.65 -1.27 -18.29
CA GLU A 44 8.37 -1.70 -19.49
C GLU A 44 9.38 -0.66 -19.99
N SER A 45 9.16 0.61 -19.69
CA SER A 45 10.04 1.71 -20.09
C SER A 45 9.92 2.92 -19.16
N GLN A 46 10.85 3.88 -19.29
CA GLN A 46 10.75 5.16 -18.59
C GLN A 46 9.49 5.94 -18.99
N GLU A 47 9.09 5.85 -20.24
CA GLU A 47 7.91 6.49 -20.78
C GLU A 47 6.63 5.89 -20.19
N ASP A 48 6.56 4.56 -20.05
CA ASP A 48 5.47 3.86 -19.39
C ASP A 48 5.33 4.31 -17.94
N LEU A 49 6.43 4.36 -17.17
CA LEU A 49 6.42 4.90 -15.82
C LEU A 49 5.91 6.34 -15.79
N ASN A 50 6.42 7.20 -16.68
CA ASN A 50 6.03 8.59 -16.75
C ASN A 50 4.54 8.78 -17.05
N GLU A 51 3.96 8.01 -17.97
CA GLU A 51 2.53 8.12 -18.31
C GLU A 51 1.63 7.60 -17.18
N ARG A 52 2.01 6.52 -16.49
CA ARG A 52 1.26 6.02 -15.32
C ARG A 52 1.24 7.04 -14.18
N VAL A 53 2.39 7.59 -13.81
CA VAL A 53 2.44 8.59 -12.71
C VAL A 53 1.78 9.91 -13.10
N LYS A 54 1.79 10.28 -14.37
CA LYS A 54 1.06 11.43 -14.89
C LYS A 54 -0.45 11.26 -14.77
N GLY A 55 -0.99 10.09 -15.15
CA GLY A 55 -2.40 9.75 -14.96
C GLY A 55 -2.82 9.82 -13.48
N ALA A 56 -2.02 9.27 -12.59
CA ALA A 56 -2.27 9.35 -11.15
C ALA A 56 -2.21 10.79 -10.62
N ALA A 57 -1.25 11.59 -11.08
CA ALA A 57 -1.15 13.01 -10.72
C ALA A 57 -2.35 13.83 -11.20
N PHE A 58 -2.88 13.51 -12.38
CA PHE A 58 -4.10 14.12 -12.91
C PHE A 58 -5.29 13.84 -11.98
N ILE A 59 -5.55 12.58 -11.67
CA ILE A 59 -6.67 12.16 -10.79
C ILE A 59 -6.49 12.75 -9.39
N GLY A 60 -5.30 12.63 -8.80
CA GLY A 60 -5.02 13.17 -7.46
C GLY A 60 -5.21 14.68 -7.38
N THR A 61 -4.86 15.41 -8.43
CA THR A 61 -5.07 16.87 -8.46
C THR A 61 -6.55 17.25 -8.57
N LEU A 62 -7.35 16.48 -9.30
CA LEU A 62 -8.80 16.66 -9.31
C LEU A 62 -9.39 16.40 -7.93
N GLN A 63 -8.95 15.34 -7.26
CA GLN A 63 -9.37 15.02 -5.89
C GLN A 63 -9.01 16.14 -4.90
N ALA A 64 -7.81 16.71 -4.99
CA ALA A 64 -7.39 17.83 -4.16
C ALA A 64 -8.22 19.10 -4.35
N GLY A 65 -8.90 19.23 -5.50
CA GLY A 65 -9.83 20.31 -5.79
C GLY A 65 -11.21 20.16 -5.12
N TYR A 66 -11.50 18.98 -4.56
CA TYR A 66 -12.76 18.77 -3.84
C TYR A 66 -12.64 19.29 -2.40
N THR A 67 -13.10 20.52 -2.17
CA THR A 67 -12.99 21.25 -0.89
C THR A 67 -14.32 21.76 -0.36
N ASP A 68 -15.43 21.30 -0.92
CA ASP A 68 -16.78 21.63 -0.43
C ASP A 68 -17.19 20.70 0.71
N PHE A 69 -16.75 21.07 1.92
CA PHE A 69 -16.94 20.27 3.14
C PHE A 69 -18.15 20.76 3.95
N HIS A 70 -19.36 20.33 3.57
CA HIS A 70 -20.63 20.80 4.15
C HIS A 70 -20.74 20.66 5.67
N TYR A 71 -20.09 19.64 6.26
CA TYR A 71 -20.26 19.33 7.69
C TYR A 71 -19.01 19.63 8.54
N LEU A 72 -17.97 20.18 7.93
CA LEU A 72 -16.73 20.48 8.62
C LEU A 72 -16.59 21.97 8.89
N ARG A 73 -15.79 22.30 9.91
CA ARG A 73 -15.42 23.70 10.18
C ARG A 73 -14.60 24.27 9.04
N ASN A 74 -14.74 25.55 8.77
CA ASN A 74 -14.08 26.23 7.64
C ASN A 74 -12.55 26.04 7.60
N ILE A 75 -11.92 25.88 8.77
CA ILE A 75 -10.47 25.63 8.86
C ILE A 75 -10.02 24.40 8.04
N TRP A 76 -10.85 23.35 7.89
CA TRP A 76 -10.55 22.20 7.05
C TRP A 76 -10.41 22.58 5.58
N LYS A 77 -11.29 23.43 5.09
CA LYS A 77 -11.23 23.96 3.73
C LYS A 77 -9.97 24.80 3.54
N GLU A 78 -9.76 25.78 4.41
CA GLU A 78 -8.62 26.72 4.33
C GLU A 78 -7.28 25.97 4.33
N THR A 79 -7.11 25.00 5.23
CA THR A 79 -5.86 24.24 5.34
C THR A 79 -5.66 23.29 4.16
N THR A 80 -6.75 22.66 3.68
CA THR A 80 -6.71 21.77 2.52
C THR A 80 -6.38 22.54 1.25
N GLU A 81 -7.04 23.66 1.00
CA GLU A 81 -6.79 24.52 -0.17
C GLU A 81 -5.37 25.11 -0.17
N LYS A 82 -4.84 25.46 1.00
CA LYS A 82 -3.50 26.02 1.14
C LYS A 82 -2.42 25.11 0.58
N ASP A 83 -2.41 23.86 0.98
CA ASP A 83 -1.37 22.90 0.60
C ASP A 83 -1.78 22.03 -0.60
N ALA A 84 -3.08 21.89 -0.90
CA ALA A 84 -3.67 21.11 -1.99
C ALA A 84 -2.98 19.75 -2.18
N LEU A 85 -2.80 19.00 -1.06
CA LEU A 85 -1.96 17.80 -1.00
C LEU A 85 -2.44 16.71 -1.95
N ILE A 86 -1.49 16.09 -2.63
CA ILE A 86 -1.67 14.78 -3.28
C ILE A 86 -0.56 13.84 -2.85
N GLY A 87 -0.82 12.54 -2.94
CA GLY A 87 0.17 11.50 -2.71
C GLY A 87 0.10 10.48 -3.84
N VAL A 88 0.92 10.67 -4.88
CA VAL A 88 1.10 9.63 -5.91
C VAL A 88 2.01 8.56 -5.32
N SER A 89 1.44 7.40 -5.04
CA SER A 89 2.10 6.24 -4.46
C SER A 89 2.44 5.21 -5.51
N MET A 90 3.49 4.44 -5.28
CA MET A 90 3.88 3.30 -6.10
C MET A 90 3.65 1.99 -5.32
N THR A 91 3.02 1.00 -5.94
CA THR A 91 2.88 -0.36 -5.39
C THR A 91 3.51 -1.39 -6.33
N GLY A 92 4.05 -2.47 -5.77
CA GLY A 92 4.80 -3.46 -6.53
C GLY A 92 6.30 -3.13 -6.71
N ILE A 93 6.86 -2.25 -5.89
CA ILE A 93 8.30 -1.92 -5.90
C ILE A 93 9.15 -3.18 -5.68
N GLY A 94 8.65 -4.13 -4.87
CA GLY A 94 9.29 -5.43 -4.65
C GLY A 94 9.46 -6.31 -5.90
N SER A 95 8.81 -5.99 -7.01
CA SER A 95 9.06 -6.65 -8.30
C SER A 95 10.39 -6.23 -8.95
N GLY A 96 11.04 -5.17 -8.45
CA GLY A 96 12.35 -4.73 -8.89
C GLY A 96 12.35 -3.84 -10.14
N SER A 97 11.35 -3.94 -11.00
CA SER A 97 11.29 -3.24 -12.29
C SER A 97 11.52 -1.73 -12.15
N VAL A 98 10.74 -1.03 -11.31
CA VAL A 98 10.84 0.42 -11.15
C VAL A 98 12.19 0.88 -10.64
N LEU A 99 12.91 0.04 -9.91
CA LEU A 99 14.24 0.37 -9.38
C LEU A 99 15.32 0.50 -10.47
N THR A 100 15.02 0.11 -11.70
CA THR A 100 15.93 0.24 -12.85
C THR A 100 15.70 1.53 -13.63
N TYR A 101 14.65 2.28 -13.33
CA TYR A 101 14.27 3.52 -14.01
C TYR A 101 14.58 4.78 -13.19
N ASP A 102 14.50 5.92 -13.84
CA ASP A 102 14.77 7.25 -13.27
C ASP A 102 13.52 7.76 -12.50
N MET A 103 13.45 7.42 -11.21
CA MET A 103 12.36 7.87 -10.32
C MET A 103 12.34 9.40 -10.13
N PRO A 104 13.47 10.12 -10.00
CA PRO A 104 13.49 11.58 -9.99
C PRO A 104 12.80 12.21 -11.20
N LYS A 105 13.07 11.69 -12.40
CA LYS A 105 12.41 12.14 -13.63
C LYS A 105 10.89 11.91 -13.59
N ALA A 106 10.46 10.74 -13.09
CA ALA A 106 9.04 10.44 -12.92
C ALA A 106 8.37 11.35 -11.87
N ALA A 107 9.04 11.65 -10.74
CA ALA A 107 8.54 12.60 -9.74
C ALA A 107 8.40 14.02 -10.31
N ASP A 108 9.30 14.43 -11.20
CA ASP A 108 9.18 15.71 -11.90
C ASP A 108 7.98 15.73 -12.86
N VAL A 109 7.67 14.61 -13.53
CA VAL A 109 6.43 14.46 -14.33
C VAL A 109 5.20 14.67 -13.45
N VAL A 110 5.15 14.05 -12.25
CA VAL A 110 4.05 14.27 -11.29
C VAL A 110 3.88 15.75 -10.96
N LYS A 111 4.97 16.44 -10.63
CA LYS A 111 4.91 17.88 -10.30
C LYS A 111 4.42 18.72 -11.48
N ARG A 112 4.92 18.46 -12.68
CA ARG A 112 4.51 19.22 -13.88
C ARG A 112 3.02 19.01 -14.17
N GLU A 113 2.54 17.76 -14.11
CA GLU A 113 1.13 17.46 -14.34
C GLU A 113 0.23 18.07 -13.27
N ASN A 114 0.60 17.95 -11.99
CA ASN A 114 -0.10 18.63 -10.91
C ASN A 114 -0.16 20.15 -11.12
N SER A 115 0.93 20.76 -11.56
CA SER A 115 0.94 22.20 -11.83
C SER A 115 0.02 22.61 -13.00
N ARG A 116 -0.03 21.76 -14.04
CA ARG A 116 -0.89 21.97 -15.21
C ARG A 116 -2.37 21.87 -14.83
N VAL A 117 -2.74 20.78 -14.14
CA VAL A 117 -4.13 20.53 -13.75
C VAL A 117 -4.60 21.52 -12.69
N ALA A 118 -3.78 21.82 -11.68
CA ALA A 118 -4.10 22.83 -10.66
C ALA A 118 -4.43 24.19 -11.28
N LYS A 119 -3.66 24.60 -12.30
CA LYS A 119 -3.95 25.83 -13.05
C LYS A 119 -5.29 25.77 -13.79
N LEU A 120 -5.63 24.61 -14.38
CA LEU A 120 -6.88 24.44 -15.14
C LEU A 120 -8.11 24.51 -14.23
N ILE A 121 -8.04 23.95 -13.03
CA ILE A 121 -9.19 23.92 -12.10
C ILE A 121 -9.15 25.04 -11.05
N GLY A 122 -8.14 25.92 -11.10
CA GLY A 122 -8.07 27.12 -10.27
C GLY A 122 -7.68 26.86 -8.80
N ILE A 123 -6.90 25.82 -8.51
CA ILE A 123 -6.41 25.51 -7.17
C ILE A 123 -4.90 25.76 -7.03
N ASN A 124 -4.40 25.72 -5.80
CA ASN A 124 -2.98 25.78 -5.53
C ASN A 124 -2.25 24.53 -6.06
N LYS A 125 -0.98 24.69 -6.42
CA LYS A 125 -0.10 23.54 -6.68
C LYS A 125 0.16 22.81 -5.37
N SER A 126 0.11 21.49 -5.42
CA SER A 126 0.32 20.66 -4.22
C SER A 126 1.69 20.91 -3.59
N ALA A 127 1.70 21.12 -2.29
CA ALA A 127 2.94 21.34 -1.53
C ALA A 127 3.84 20.09 -1.52
N ARG A 128 3.23 18.91 -1.56
CA ARG A 128 3.86 17.58 -1.63
C ARG A 128 3.07 16.73 -2.58
N THR A 129 3.75 15.88 -3.39
CA THR A 129 3.08 15.19 -4.50
C THR A 129 3.31 13.68 -4.55
N THR A 130 4.40 13.19 -4.00
CA THR A 130 4.79 11.77 -4.10
C THR A 130 4.92 11.12 -2.74
N THR A 131 4.53 9.85 -2.65
CA THR A 131 4.56 9.06 -1.42
C THR A 131 4.76 7.58 -1.74
N VAL A 132 4.91 6.73 -0.73
CA VAL A 132 4.74 5.28 -0.84
C VAL A 132 3.89 4.80 0.32
N LYS A 133 2.71 4.29 -0.02
CA LYS A 133 1.73 3.72 0.91
C LYS A 133 1.90 2.21 1.04
N PRO A 134 1.64 1.60 2.21
CA PRO A 134 1.41 0.16 2.30
C PRO A 134 0.03 -0.16 1.69
N ALA A 135 0.06 -0.67 0.46
CA ALA A 135 -1.15 -0.88 -0.34
C ALA A 135 -1.73 -2.28 -0.09
N GLY A 136 -2.59 -2.44 0.91
CA GLY A 136 -3.25 -3.71 1.22
C GLY A 136 -4.21 -4.16 0.10
N THR A 137 -5.39 -3.56 0.05
CA THR A 137 -6.43 -3.91 -0.94
C THR A 137 -6.04 -3.58 -2.37
N THR A 138 -5.43 -2.39 -2.60
CA THR A 138 -5.05 -1.97 -3.96
C THR A 138 -4.03 -2.90 -4.59
N SER A 139 -3.02 -3.35 -3.84
CA SER A 139 -2.04 -4.32 -4.36
C SER A 139 -2.66 -5.66 -4.74
N LEU A 140 -3.68 -6.12 -3.98
CA LEU A 140 -4.44 -7.33 -4.32
C LEU A 140 -5.19 -7.16 -5.63
N THR A 141 -5.92 -6.06 -5.78
CA THR A 141 -6.65 -5.75 -7.02
C THR A 141 -5.71 -5.68 -8.23
N LEU A 142 -4.52 -5.13 -8.03
CA LEU A 142 -3.50 -4.99 -9.08
C LEU A 142 -2.61 -6.24 -9.26
N GLY A 143 -2.79 -7.27 -8.43
CA GLY A 143 -2.02 -8.53 -8.50
C GLY A 143 -0.53 -8.35 -8.26
N THR A 144 -0.14 -7.52 -7.29
CA THR A 144 1.27 -7.21 -7.02
C THR A 144 1.60 -7.19 -5.52
N SER A 145 2.87 -7.00 -5.17
CA SER A 145 3.30 -6.80 -3.79
C SER A 145 2.89 -5.42 -3.26
N SER A 146 2.74 -5.29 -1.94
CA SER A 146 2.26 -4.09 -1.29
C SER A 146 3.34 -3.01 -1.18
N GLY A 147 3.12 -1.85 -1.81
CA GLY A 147 4.00 -0.69 -1.70
C GLY A 147 5.47 -1.04 -1.99
N ILE A 148 6.34 -0.81 -1.01
CA ILE A 148 7.78 -1.09 -1.09
C ILE A 148 8.16 -2.52 -0.66
N HIS A 149 7.20 -3.27 -0.08
CA HIS A 149 7.48 -4.57 0.50
C HIS A 149 7.76 -5.63 -0.55
N ALA A 150 8.52 -6.64 -0.13
CA ALA A 150 8.85 -7.81 -0.92
C ALA A 150 7.62 -8.67 -1.24
N TRP A 151 7.74 -9.55 -2.21
CA TRP A 151 6.78 -10.61 -2.44
C TRP A 151 6.91 -11.68 -1.35
N HIS A 152 5.78 -12.35 -1.07
CA HIS A 152 5.72 -13.34 0.01
C HIS A 152 6.65 -14.52 -0.27
N ASN A 153 6.53 -15.16 -1.42
CA ASN A 153 7.37 -16.26 -1.88
C ASN A 153 7.21 -16.45 -3.39
N ASP A 154 8.00 -17.33 -4.03
CA ASP A 154 7.86 -17.69 -5.45
C ASP A 154 6.46 -18.22 -5.75
N TYR A 155 5.94 -19.11 -4.87
CA TYR A 155 4.60 -19.67 -4.93
C TYR A 155 3.97 -19.60 -3.55
N TYR A 156 2.76 -19.07 -3.47
CA TYR A 156 2.04 -18.90 -2.22
C TYR A 156 0.52 -18.87 -2.44
N ILE A 157 -0.23 -19.07 -1.38
CA ILE A 157 -1.67 -18.82 -1.34
C ILE A 157 -1.89 -17.42 -0.78
N ARG A 158 -2.73 -16.65 -1.45
CA ARG A 158 -3.38 -15.49 -0.84
C ARG A 158 -4.76 -15.90 -0.36
N THR A 159 -5.00 -15.71 0.92
CA THR A 159 -6.25 -16.03 1.60
C THR A 159 -7.14 -14.78 1.63
N LEU A 160 -8.36 -14.89 1.15
CA LEU A 160 -9.39 -13.85 1.21
C LEU A 160 -10.54 -14.32 2.08
N ARG A 161 -11.08 -13.44 2.91
CA ARG A 161 -12.29 -13.69 3.69
C ARG A 161 -13.50 -13.08 3.01
N VAL A 162 -14.63 -13.77 3.04
CA VAL A 162 -15.89 -13.33 2.45
C VAL A 162 -17.05 -13.77 3.34
N GLY A 163 -18.04 -12.90 3.50
CA GLY A 163 -19.26 -13.21 4.23
C GLY A 163 -20.08 -14.26 3.48
N LYS A 164 -20.62 -15.25 4.18
CA LYS A 164 -21.44 -16.32 3.56
C LYS A 164 -22.80 -15.85 3.05
N THR A 165 -23.22 -14.66 3.43
CA THR A 165 -24.43 -14.00 2.92
C THR A 165 -24.20 -13.26 1.61
N GLU A 166 -22.94 -13.04 1.21
CA GLU A 166 -22.61 -12.30 0.00
C GLU A 166 -22.82 -13.16 -1.27
N ALA A 167 -23.39 -12.54 -2.31
CA ALA A 167 -23.65 -13.21 -3.59
C ALA A 167 -22.37 -13.80 -4.23
N ILE A 168 -21.22 -13.15 -4.02
CA ILE A 168 -19.94 -13.65 -4.50
C ILE A 168 -19.54 -14.97 -3.83
N TYR A 169 -19.83 -15.16 -2.54
CA TYR A 169 -19.59 -16.43 -1.85
C TYR A 169 -20.43 -17.56 -2.48
N GLU A 170 -21.71 -17.33 -2.69
CA GLU A 170 -22.60 -18.33 -3.31
C GLU A 170 -22.10 -18.76 -4.69
N TYR A 171 -21.67 -17.78 -5.49
CA TYR A 171 -21.12 -18.03 -6.82
C TYR A 171 -19.81 -18.83 -6.74
N LEU A 172 -18.86 -18.43 -5.89
CA LEU A 172 -17.54 -19.08 -5.77
C LEU A 172 -17.64 -20.48 -5.17
N SER A 173 -18.47 -20.68 -4.14
CA SER A 173 -18.67 -22.00 -3.52
C SER A 173 -19.26 -23.03 -4.49
N LYS A 174 -20.07 -22.59 -5.45
CA LYS A 174 -20.61 -23.46 -6.52
C LYS A 174 -19.60 -23.75 -7.63
N ASN A 175 -18.81 -22.74 -8.03
CA ASN A 175 -17.97 -22.83 -9.22
C ASN A 175 -16.53 -23.28 -8.93
N ILE A 176 -15.98 -22.95 -7.77
CA ILE A 176 -14.63 -23.33 -7.34
C ILE A 176 -14.59 -23.86 -5.89
N PRO A 177 -15.44 -24.83 -5.53
CA PRO A 177 -15.56 -25.33 -4.15
C PRO A 177 -14.23 -25.85 -3.56
N ALA A 178 -13.31 -26.31 -4.41
CA ALA A 178 -11.99 -26.79 -3.96
C ALA A 178 -11.07 -25.69 -3.41
N LEU A 179 -11.39 -24.41 -3.64
CA LEU A 179 -10.64 -23.26 -3.15
C LEU A 179 -11.38 -22.46 -2.07
N VAL A 180 -12.55 -22.96 -1.62
CA VAL A 180 -13.41 -22.31 -0.62
C VAL A 180 -13.53 -23.23 0.59
N GLU A 181 -13.30 -22.69 1.76
CA GLU A 181 -13.46 -23.41 3.04
C GLU A 181 -14.11 -22.50 4.10
N ASP A 182 -14.59 -23.10 5.18
CA ASP A 182 -15.14 -22.33 6.30
C ASP A 182 -14.02 -21.62 7.07
N GLU A 183 -14.24 -20.36 7.47
CA GLU A 183 -13.31 -19.62 8.31
C GLU A 183 -13.23 -20.26 9.70
N PHE A 184 -12.01 -20.39 10.25
CA PHE A 184 -11.75 -21.19 11.44
C PHE A 184 -12.42 -20.65 12.72
N PHE A 185 -12.45 -19.33 12.90
CA PHE A 185 -13.02 -18.69 14.09
C PHE A 185 -14.51 -18.36 13.95
N SER A 186 -14.99 -18.18 12.73
CA SER A 186 -16.37 -17.78 12.41
C SER A 186 -16.98 -18.63 11.29
N PRO A 187 -17.00 -19.98 11.43
CA PRO A 187 -17.35 -20.90 10.35
C PRO A 187 -18.80 -20.76 9.84
N HIS A 188 -19.69 -20.18 10.64
CA HIS A 188 -21.10 -20.02 10.26
C HIS A 188 -21.38 -18.76 9.43
N THR A 189 -20.52 -17.76 9.52
CA THR A 189 -20.75 -16.45 8.89
C THR A 189 -19.74 -16.13 7.81
N THR A 190 -18.55 -16.70 7.87
CA THR A 190 -17.43 -16.34 7.02
C THR A 190 -16.83 -17.56 6.34
N ALA A 191 -16.46 -17.41 5.09
CA ALA A 191 -15.67 -18.37 4.33
C ALA A 191 -14.30 -17.80 3.97
N VAL A 192 -13.38 -18.70 3.66
CA VAL A 192 -12.03 -18.40 3.22
C VAL A 192 -11.84 -18.90 1.80
N ILE A 193 -11.32 -18.04 0.94
CA ILE A 193 -11.00 -18.34 -0.45
C ILE A 193 -9.48 -18.36 -0.59
N SER A 194 -8.94 -19.48 -1.03
CA SER A 194 -7.50 -19.69 -1.23
C SER A 194 -7.12 -19.47 -2.69
N ILE A 195 -6.46 -18.37 -2.99
CA ILE A 195 -6.05 -18.01 -4.35
C ILE A 195 -4.55 -18.28 -4.54
N PRO A 196 -4.16 -19.24 -5.41
CA PRO A 196 -2.75 -19.49 -5.70
C PRO A 196 -2.13 -18.29 -6.43
N GLN A 197 -0.96 -17.86 -5.95
CA GLN A 197 -0.20 -16.75 -6.48
C GLN A 197 1.21 -17.19 -6.86
N LYS A 198 1.79 -16.50 -7.84
CA LYS A 198 3.16 -16.67 -8.27
C LYS A 198 3.82 -15.29 -8.38
N ALA A 199 4.98 -15.12 -7.75
CA ALA A 199 5.77 -13.91 -7.92
C ALA A 199 6.35 -13.82 -9.34
N PRO A 200 6.57 -12.60 -9.87
CA PRO A 200 7.29 -12.42 -11.13
C PRO A 200 8.77 -12.87 -11.00
N GLU A 201 9.38 -13.21 -12.10
CA GLU A 201 10.79 -13.59 -12.13
C GLU A 201 11.68 -12.41 -11.69
N GLY A 202 12.65 -12.68 -10.83
CA GLY A 202 13.56 -11.66 -10.31
C GLY A 202 12.96 -10.78 -9.20
N ALA A 203 11.73 -11.06 -8.73
CA ALA A 203 11.12 -10.32 -7.63
C ALA A 203 11.92 -10.48 -6.33
N ILE A 204 11.90 -9.43 -5.52
CA ILE A 204 12.48 -9.42 -4.17
C ILE A 204 11.54 -10.20 -3.25
N MET A 205 12.08 -11.18 -2.53
CA MET A 205 11.33 -12.04 -1.64
C MET A 205 11.45 -11.61 -0.18
N ARG A 206 10.44 -11.94 0.65
CA ARG A 206 10.42 -11.61 2.10
C ARG A 206 11.58 -12.20 2.90
N THR A 207 12.36 -13.10 2.30
CA THR A 207 13.59 -13.63 2.89
C THR A 207 14.76 -12.68 2.78
N GLU A 208 14.59 -11.52 2.16
CA GLU A 208 15.62 -10.48 2.10
C GLU A 208 16.05 -10.04 3.52
N SER A 209 17.26 -9.51 3.62
CA SER A 209 17.71 -8.89 4.86
C SER A 209 16.87 -7.64 5.20
N PRO A 210 16.54 -7.38 6.48
CA PRO A 210 15.87 -6.15 6.88
C PRO A 210 16.65 -4.90 6.45
N PHE A 211 17.97 -4.98 6.39
CA PHE A 211 18.82 -3.88 5.92
C PHE A 211 18.69 -3.62 4.42
N ALA A 212 18.42 -4.63 3.59
CA ALA A 212 18.11 -4.43 2.18
C ALA A 212 16.82 -3.62 1.99
N LEU A 213 15.79 -3.89 2.78
CA LEU A 213 14.56 -3.09 2.79
C LEU A 213 14.83 -1.67 3.30
N LEU A 214 15.60 -1.49 4.37
CA LEU A 214 15.96 -0.18 4.90
C LEU A 214 16.71 0.67 3.85
N GLU A 215 17.68 0.11 3.15
CA GLU A 215 18.40 0.81 2.06
C GLU A 215 17.47 1.13 0.88
N ARG A 216 16.51 0.26 0.56
CA ARG A 216 15.49 0.53 -0.45
C ARG A 216 14.56 1.69 -0.02
N VAL A 217 14.15 1.76 1.25
CA VAL A 217 13.41 2.90 1.80
C VAL A 217 14.20 4.19 1.63
N LYS A 218 15.47 4.20 2.03
CA LYS A 218 16.38 5.35 1.89
C LYS A 218 16.50 5.80 0.43
N ARG A 219 16.69 4.86 -0.49
CA ARG A 219 16.79 5.14 -1.92
C ARG A 219 15.50 5.75 -2.46
N VAL A 220 14.35 5.12 -2.21
CA VAL A 220 13.05 5.60 -2.69
C VAL A 220 12.69 6.95 -2.07
N ALA A 221 13.05 7.18 -0.80
CA ALA A 221 12.88 8.50 -0.20
C ALA A 221 13.70 9.58 -0.92
N ALA A 222 14.95 9.27 -1.28
CA ALA A 222 15.82 10.21 -2.00
C ALA A 222 15.39 10.44 -3.45
N GLU A 223 14.97 9.39 -4.16
CA GLU A 223 14.72 9.43 -5.60
C GLU A 223 13.24 9.69 -5.97
N TRP A 224 12.30 9.47 -5.05
CA TRP A 224 10.87 9.66 -5.30
C TRP A 224 10.22 10.71 -4.41
N ILE A 225 10.43 10.62 -3.09
CA ILE A 225 9.75 11.51 -2.14
C ILE A 225 10.34 12.93 -2.18
N LYS A 226 11.66 13.06 -2.01
CA LYS A 226 12.32 14.38 -2.01
C LYS A 226 12.13 15.16 -3.30
N PRO A 227 12.27 14.56 -4.51
CA PRO A 227 11.98 15.26 -5.75
C PRO A 227 10.52 15.71 -5.91
N GLY A 228 9.56 15.00 -5.32
CA GLY A 228 8.13 15.35 -5.32
C GLY A 228 7.72 16.43 -4.32
N HIS A 229 8.62 16.84 -3.43
CA HIS A 229 8.39 17.88 -2.45
C HIS A 229 8.59 19.29 -3.04
N ARG A 230 7.72 20.24 -2.68
CA ARG A 230 7.87 21.66 -3.06
C ARG A 230 8.05 22.56 -1.84
N THR A 231 7.16 22.42 -0.86
CA THR A 231 7.12 23.34 0.29
C THR A 231 6.67 22.65 1.56
N GLY A 232 7.08 23.19 2.70
CA GLY A 232 6.75 22.72 4.04
C GLY A 232 7.93 22.07 4.74
N SER A 233 7.86 21.98 6.07
CA SER A 233 8.94 21.47 6.91
C SER A 233 9.16 19.97 6.79
N ASN A 234 8.11 19.21 6.46
CA ASN A 234 8.12 17.76 6.34
C ASN A 234 7.75 17.30 4.94
N THR A 235 8.48 16.35 4.40
CA THR A 235 8.13 15.61 3.18
C THR A 235 7.04 14.58 3.48
N HIS A 236 6.39 14.05 2.46
CA HIS A 236 5.75 12.75 2.58
C HIS A 236 6.81 11.66 2.88
N ASN A 237 6.37 10.45 3.13
CA ASN A 237 7.24 9.37 3.57
C ASN A 237 7.10 8.13 2.69
N VAL A 238 8.09 7.25 2.79
CA VAL A 238 8.01 5.86 2.37
C VAL A 238 7.57 5.05 3.58
N SER A 239 6.29 4.70 3.65
CA SER A 239 5.81 3.86 4.75
C SER A 239 6.28 2.43 4.56
N ALA A 240 6.95 1.89 5.55
CA ALA A 240 7.44 0.52 5.56
C ALA A 240 7.40 -0.09 6.95
N THR A 241 7.18 -1.40 6.99
CA THR A 241 7.29 -2.24 8.20
C THR A 241 8.51 -3.14 8.05
N ILE A 242 9.42 -3.06 9.01
CA ILE A 242 10.68 -3.81 9.02
C ILE A 242 10.54 -4.94 10.05
N SER A 243 10.62 -6.18 9.59
CA SER A 243 10.63 -7.35 10.47
C SER A 243 12.05 -7.68 10.89
N LEU A 244 12.32 -7.68 12.21
CA LEU A 244 13.63 -7.87 12.81
C LEU A 244 13.70 -9.18 13.59
N LYS A 245 14.77 -9.95 13.38
CA LYS A 245 15.16 -11.07 14.25
C LYS A 245 15.83 -10.51 15.51
N GLU A 246 16.01 -11.36 16.52
CA GLU A 246 16.57 -10.95 17.80
C GLU A 246 17.93 -10.25 17.67
N ASP A 247 18.80 -10.75 16.80
CA ASP A 247 20.15 -10.21 16.57
C ASP A 247 20.17 -8.92 15.70
N ASP A 248 19.06 -8.56 15.07
CA ASP A 248 19.01 -7.41 14.15
C ASP A 248 18.72 -6.08 14.86
N TRP A 249 18.19 -6.09 16.09
CA TRP A 249 17.62 -4.90 16.73
C TRP A 249 18.63 -3.77 16.96
N ASP A 250 19.80 -4.08 17.50
CA ASP A 250 20.83 -3.06 17.79
C ASP A 250 21.35 -2.42 16.51
N LEU A 251 21.59 -3.25 15.48
CA LEU A 251 22.05 -2.79 14.17
C LEU A 251 20.98 -1.95 13.46
N ALA A 252 19.72 -2.37 13.52
CA ALA A 252 18.61 -1.62 12.95
C ALA A 252 18.43 -0.28 13.67
N GLY A 253 18.48 -0.25 15.01
CA GLY A 253 18.41 0.98 15.79
C GLY A 253 19.56 1.96 15.44
N LYS A 254 20.77 1.45 15.28
CA LYS A 254 21.91 2.24 14.83
C LYS A 254 21.70 2.80 13.42
N TRP A 255 21.29 1.96 12.48
CA TRP A 255 20.99 2.38 11.10
C TRP A 255 19.91 3.47 11.08
N MET A 256 18.82 3.26 11.81
CA MET A 256 17.70 4.20 11.89
C MET A 256 18.16 5.57 12.41
N TRP A 257 19.02 5.60 13.44
CA TRP A 257 19.57 6.84 13.97
C TRP A 257 20.55 7.52 13.01
N GLU A 258 21.46 6.79 12.41
CA GLU A 258 22.45 7.32 11.47
C GLU A 258 21.80 7.85 10.18
N ASN A 259 20.68 7.28 9.77
CA ASN A 259 19.95 7.66 8.55
C ASN A 259 18.67 8.46 8.79
N ARG A 260 18.44 8.99 10.00
CA ARG A 260 17.22 9.70 10.40
C ARG A 260 16.82 10.87 9.49
N ASP A 261 17.76 11.44 8.74
CA ASP A 261 17.51 12.53 7.77
C ASP A 261 17.10 11.99 6.37
N SER A 262 17.02 10.67 6.21
CA SER A 262 16.72 10.02 4.94
C SER A 262 15.26 9.56 4.84
N TYR A 263 14.54 9.43 5.94
CA TYR A 263 13.15 9.00 6.01
C TYR A 263 12.44 9.73 7.16
N ASN A 264 11.10 9.68 7.21
CA ASN A 264 10.36 10.31 8.29
C ASN A 264 9.91 9.31 9.36
N GLY A 265 9.38 8.17 8.96
CA GLY A 265 8.89 7.18 9.91
C GLY A 265 8.96 5.76 9.37
N LEU A 266 9.13 4.82 10.29
CA LEU A 266 9.16 3.38 10.07
C LEU A 266 8.48 2.65 11.21
N SER A 267 7.85 1.52 10.90
CA SER A 267 7.42 0.53 11.89
C SER A 267 8.43 -0.60 11.94
N VAL A 268 8.73 -1.09 13.14
CA VAL A 268 9.60 -2.25 13.35
C VAL A 268 8.84 -3.31 14.13
N LEU A 269 8.88 -4.56 13.65
CA LEU A 269 8.19 -5.70 14.24
C LEU A 269 9.17 -6.83 14.54
N PRO A 270 8.97 -7.59 15.64
CA PRO A 270 9.67 -8.85 15.84
C PRO A 270 9.30 -9.83 14.72
N HIS A 271 10.30 -10.51 14.18
CA HIS A 271 10.06 -11.60 13.23
C HIS A 271 9.56 -12.83 13.98
N ASN A 272 8.30 -13.21 13.76
CA ASN A 272 7.65 -14.31 14.49
C ASN A 272 7.39 -15.56 13.64
N GLY A 273 7.92 -15.63 12.41
CA GLY A 273 7.69 -16.77 11.52
C GLY A 273 6.28 -16.91 10.94
N GLY A 274 5.31 -16.16 11.46
CA GLY A 274 4.00 -15.82 10.86
C GLY A 274 3.11 -16.96 10.34
N THR A 275 3.18 -18.19 10.87
CA THR A 275 2.29 -19.27 10.43
C THR A 275 1.21 -19.55 11.47
N TYR A 276 -0.03 -19.23 11.11
CA TYR A 276 -1.22 -19.66 11.81
C TYR A 276 -2.26 -20.18 10.82
N LYS A 277 -3.27 -20.89 11.30
CA LYS A 277 -4.28 -21.50 10.43
C LYS A 277 -5.03 -20.41 9.63
N GLN A 278 -5.09 -20.58 8.30
CA GLN A 278 -5.71 -19.63 7.38
C GLN A 278 -5.04 -18.23 7.41
N ALA A 279 -3.70 -18.21 7.59
CA ALA A 279 -2.94 -16.96 7.48
C ALA A 279 -3.19 -16.29 6.11
N PRO A 280 -3.13 -14.94 6.03
CA PRO A 280 -3.36 -14.20 4.78
C PRO A 280 -2.46 -14.62 3.63
N PHE A 281 -1.25 -15.09 3.97
CA PHE A 281 -0.27 -15.64 3.05
C PHE A 281 0.23 -16.98 3.58
N GLN A 282 0.35 -17.96 2.68
CA GLN A 282 0.83 -19.30 3.04
C GLN A 282 1.78 -19.80 1.95
N ASP A 283 2.98 -20.24 2.35
CA ASP A 283 3.94 -20.84 1.42
C ASP A 283 3.40 -22.13 0.84
N ILE A 284 3.56 -22.31 -0.48
CA ILE A 284 3.27 -23.56 -1.16
C ILE A 284 4.38 -23.94 -2.13
N THR A 285 4.43 -25.20 -2.51
CA THR A 285 5.34 -25.66 -3.54
C THR A 285 4.79 -25.34 -4.95
N LYS A 286 5.67 -25.38 -5.94
CA LYS A 286 5.27 -25.26 -7.35
C LYS A 286 4.24 -26.32 -7.77
N GLU A 287 4.39 -27.55 -7.26
CA GLU A 287 3.47 -28.64 -7.55
C GLU A 287 2.08 -28.33 -7.00
N LYS A 288 1.98 -27.84 -5.76
CA LYS A 288 0.72 -27.43 -5.14
C LYS A 288 0.08 -26.25 -5.88
N TYR A 289 0.87 -25.26 -6.27
CA TYR A 289 0.41 -24.16 -7.11
C TYR A 289 -0.22 -24.67 -8.42
N ASN A 290 0.49 -25.56 -9.13
CA ASN A 290 -0.03 -26.15 -10.39
C ASN A 290 -1.27 -27.02 -10.18
N GLU A 291 -1.38 -27.72 -9.04
CA GLU A 291 -2.58 -28.46 -8.66
C GLU A 291 -3.77 -27.51 -8.47
N MET A 292 -3.59 -26.43 -7.70
CA MET A 292 -4.65 -25.48 -7.42
C MET A 292 -5.13 -24.74 -8.68
N LEU A 293 -4.24 -24.44 -9.61
CA LEU A 293 -4.62 -23.83 -10.89
C LEU A 293 -5.62 -24.67 -11.71
N LYS A 294 -5.66 -26.00 -11.52
CA LYS A 294 -6.65 -26.86 -12.22
C LYS A 294 -8.08 -26.58 -11.77
N TYR A 295 -8.24 -26.09 -10.54
CA TYR A 295 -9.54 -25.73 -9.98
C TYR A 295 -9.90 -24.26 -10.23
N LEU A 296 -8.89 -23.40 -10.48
CA LEU A 296 -9.11 -22.00 -10.80
C LEU A 296 -9.64 -21.89 -12.24
N LYS A 297 -10.88 -21.47 -12.36
CA LYS A 297 -11.55 -21.22 -13.64
C LYS A 297 -11.71 -19.73 -13.85
N GLU A 298 -11.93 -19.33 -15.08
CA GLU A 298 -12.34 -17.96 -15.36
C GLU A 298 -13.66 -17.67 -14.65
N ILE A 299 -13.65 -16.59 -13.87
CA ILE A 299 -14.80 -16.15 -13.09
C ILE A 299 -15.57 -15.13 -13.92
N ASP A 300 -16.79 -15.46 -14.23
CA ASP A 300 -17.72 -14.56 -14.92
C ASP A 300 -18.54 -13.76 -13.89
N LEU A 301 -18.05 -12.58 -13.54
CA LEU A 301 -18.69 -11.72 -12.56
C LEU A 301 -20.09 -11.25 -12.95
N SER A 302 -20.47 -11.33 -14.24
CA SER A 302 -21.83 -11.01 -14.68
C SER A 302 -22.88 -11.98 -14.15
N LYS A 303 -22.44 -13.13 -13.65
CA LYS A 303 -23.30 -14.15 -13.01
C LYS A 303 -23.42 -13.98 -11.49
N VAL A 304 -22.71 -13.03 -10.92
CA VAL A 304 -22.86 -12.65 -9.50
C VAL A 304 -24.00 -11.62 -9.44
N ILE A 305 -25.16 -12.06 -8.96
CA ILE A 305 -26.34 -11.20 -8.85
C ILE A 305 -26.52 -10.83 -7.40
N GLU A 306 -26.37 -9.56 -7.09
CA GLU A 306 -26.61 -8.98 -5.77
C GLU A 306 -28.02 -8.38 -5.75
N GLU A 307 -28.96 -9.06 -5.12
CA GLU A 307 -30.35 -8.61 -5.03
C GLU A 307 -30.55 -7.59 -3.91
N LYS A 308 -29.70 -7.66 -2.89
CA LYS A 308 -29.69 -6.75 -1.71
C LYS A 308 -28.28 -6.50 -1.29
N ASP A 309 -27.99 -5.29 -0.87
CA ASP A 309 -26.75 -4.97 -0.18
C ASP A 309 -26.83 -5.53 1.26
N GLU A 310 -26.26 -6.70 1.46
CA GLU A 310 -26.14 -7.35 2.77
C GLU A 310 -24.74 -7.14 3.39
N THR A 311 -23.96 -6.21 2.88
CA THR A 311 -22.64 -5.85 3.40
C THR A 311 -22.78 -5.34 4.82
N ASN A 312 -22.21 -6.05 5.78
CA ASN A 312 -22.18 -5.65 7.18
C ASN A 312 -20.75 -5.29 7.58
N LEU A 313 -20.46 -4.00 7.56
CA LEU A 313 -19.16 -3.45 7.99
C LEU A 313 -19.12 -3.15 9.50
N THR A 314 -20.15 -3.53 10.25
CA THR A 314 -20.19 -3.33 11.70
C THR A 314 -19.12 -4.21 12.37
N GLY A 315 -18.12 -3.58 12.96
CA GLY A 315 -17.00 -4.26 13.61
C GLY A 315 -15.80 -4.55 12.71
N GLU A 316 -15.85 -4.20 11.43
CA GLU A 316 -14.65 -4.16 10.61
C GLU A 316 -13.75 -2.99 11.03
N LEU A 317 -12.50 -3.30 11.31
CA LEU A 317 -11.48 -2.27 11.56
C LEU A 317 -11.26 -1.48 10.28
N ALA A 318 -11.01 -0.16 10.38
CA ALA A 318 -10.74 0.70 9.23
C ALA A 318 -9.57 0.23 8.34
N CYS A 319 -8.77 -0.70 8.83
CA CYS A 319 -7.67 -1.38 8.14
C CYS A 319 -7.94 -2.87 7.93
N ALA A 320 -9.19 -3.35 8.01
CA ALA A 320 -9.55 -4.77 7.89
C ALA A 320 -9.19 -5.40 6.54
N GLY A 321 -8.82 -4.62 5.55
CA GLY A 321 -8.23 -5.09 4.30
C GLY A 321 -6.83 -5.67 4.42
N GLY A 322 -6.34 -6.00 5.61
CA GLY A 322 -5.04 -6.65 5.80
C GLY A 322 -3.82 -5.73 5.61
N ALA A 323 -4.01 -4.42 5.57
CA ALA A 323 -2.90 -3.49 5.46
C ALA A 323 -1.96 -3.52 6.68
N CYS A 324 -2.48 -3.89 7.85
CA CYS A 324 -1.66 -4.14 9.05
C CYS A 324 -1.19 -5.60 9.14
N GLU A 325 -1.57 -6.47 8.22
CA GLU A 325 -1.15 -7.86 8.13
C GLU A 325 0.10 -8.05 7.26
N ILE A 326 0.83 -6.99 6.97
CA ILE A 326 2.16 -7.10 6.37
C ILE A 326 3.08 -7.57 7.49
N GLN A 327 3.13 -8.88 7.64
CA GLN A 327 4.05 -9.58 8.53
C GLN A 327 5.27 -10.05 7.77
#